data_0f368fcd1cc36addb6c82f0fced4148a
#
_entry.id   0f368fcd1cc36addb6c82f0fced4148a
#
_cell.length_a   1.000
_cell.length_b   1.000
_cell.length_c   1.000
_cell.angle_alpha   90.00
_cell.angle_beta   90.00
_cell.angle_gamma   90.00
#
_symmetry.space_group_name_H-M   'P 1'
#
loop_
_entity.id
_entity.type
_entity.pdbx_description
1 polymer ?
#
loop_
_entity_poly.entity_id
_entity_poly.type
_entity_poly.pdbx_seq_one_letter_code
_entity_poly.pdbx_strand_id
1 'polypeptide(L)'
;MTGRVSTLKTIRISATSKTPEVTLNPDGLIHIRGRSLSGEVEGLPEEVENWLDTYLLDPCDVTLIEINLEYIGGFKTGYYVEMVRKIKKVLTHNKKLVVKWYYEEGDEDILERGECFSLYLDLPFDFIEIKDDSL
;
A
#
# COMPACT_ATOMS: atom_id res chain seq x y z
N MET A 1 -1.83 22.41 -22.20
CA MET A 1 -2.45 22.03 -21.02
C MET A 1 -1.50 21.63 -19.97
N THR A 2 -1.69 22.14 -18.99
CA THR A 2 -0.78 21.91 -18.00
C THR A 2 -1.45 21.39 -16.81
N GLY A 3 -0.85 20.59 -16.11
CA GLY A 3 -1.31 20.09 -14.88
C GLY A 3 -2.44 19.10 -15.01
N ARG A 4 -2.64 18.42 -13.93
CA ARG A 4 -3.71 17.46 -13.78
C ARG A 4 -4.97 18.20 -13.39
N VAL A 5 -6.02 17.98 -14.16
CA VAL A 5 -7.32 18.37 -13.70
C VAL A 5 -7.87 17.14 -13.01
N SER A 6 -7.84 17.15 -11.72
CA SER A 6 -8.28 15.98 -10.97
C SER A 6 -9.48 16.31 -10.12
N THR A 7 -10.53 15.54 -10.32
CA THR A 7 -11.67 15.56 -9.42
C THR A 7 -11.49 14.49 -8.34
N LEU A 8 -10.37 13.78 -8.39
CA LEU A 8 -10.11 12.70 -7.46
C LEU A 8 -9.83 13.27 -6.07
N LYS A 9 -10.50 12.75 -5.10
CA LYS A 9 -10.35 13.22 -3.72
C LYS A 9 -9.63 12.19 -2.88
N THR A 10 -9.05 12.65 -1.78
CA THR A 10 -8.49 11.74 -0.81
C THR A 10 -9.60 10.91 -0.21
N ILE A 11 -9.40 9.60 -0.16
CA ILE A 11 -10.31 8.74 0.56
C ILE A 11 -9.55 8.03 1.67
N ARG A 12 -10.27 7.77 2.75
CA ARG A 12 -9.71 7.09 3.89
C ARG A 12 -10.67 5.98 4.31
N ILE A 13 -10.13 4.77 4.37
CA ILE A 13 -10.87 3.62 4.82
C ILE A 13 -10.38 3.29 6.21
N SER A 14 -11.28 3.37 7.18
CA SER A 14 -10.91 3.16 8.57
C SER A 14 -10.48 1.73 8.83
N ALA A 15 -9.53 1.58 9.74
CA ALA A 15 -9.09 0.27 10.16
C ALA A 15 -10.21 -0.43 10.92
N THR A 16 -10.22 -1.75 10.79
CA THR A 16 -11.09 -2.60 11.61
C THR A 16 -10.17 -3.50 12.43
N SER A 17 -10.76 -4.39 13.21
CA SER A 17 -9.95 -5.36 13.95
C SER A 17 -9.23 -6.34 13.03
N LYS A 18 -9.64 -6.42 11.77
CA LYS A 18 -9.11 -7.40 10.81
C LYS A 18 -8.45 -6.78 9.59
N THR A 19 -8.69 -5.52 9.31
CA THR A 19 -8.16 -4.87 8.12
C THR A 19 -7.46 -3.58 8.48
N PRO A 20 -6.42 -3.21 7.73
CA PRO A 20 -5.69 -1.98 8.02
C PRO A 20 -6.44 -0.74 7.57
N GLU A 21 -5.99 0.40 8.10
CA GLU A 21 -6.44 1.68 7.59
C GLU A 21 -5.74 1.94 6.26
N VAL A 22 -6.48 2.45 5.30
CA VAL A 22 -5.93 2.78 3.99
C VAL A 22 -6.28 4.22 3.66
N THR A 23 -5.28 4.99 3.28
CA THR A 23 -5.49 6.36 2.81
C THR A 23 -4.96 6.46 1.39
N LEU A 24 -5.79 6.95 0.49
CA LEU A 24 -5.44 7.13 -0.91
C LEU A 24 -5.50 8.61 -1.21
N ASN A 25 -4.36 9.19 -1.48
CA ASN A 25 -4.23 10.63 -1.70
C ASN A 25 -3.90 10.88 -3.18
N PRO A 26 -4.65 11.76 -3.86
CA PRO A 26 -4.41 12.02 -5.29
C PRO A 26 -3.01 12.57 -5.58
N ASP A 27 -2.30 13.06 -4.57
CA ASP A 27 -0.93 13.52 -4.75
C ASP A 27 0.05 12.37 -4.93
N GLY A 28 -0.44 11.14 -4.92
CA GLY A 28 0.40 9.97 -5.12
C GLY A 28 0.89 9.31 -3.84
N LEU A 29 0.37 9.74 -2.70
CA LEU A 29 0.74 9.14 -1.42
C LEU A 29 -0.33 8.16 -0.98
N ILE A 30 0.06 6.92 -0.80
CA ILE A 30 -0.83 5.85 -0.37
C ILE A 30 -0.28 5.28 0.92
N HIS A 31 -1.12 5.21 1.92
CA HIS A 31 -0.71 4.83 3.25
C HIS A 31 -1.56 3.67 3.75
N ILE A 32 -0.90 2.62 4.22
CA ILE A 32 -1.54 1.42 4.73
C ILE A 32 -0.93 1.14 6.10
N ARG A 33 -1.77 1.16 7.14
CA ARG A 33 -1.25 0.93 8.48
C ARG A 33 -2.25 0.19 9.34
N GLY A 34 -1.74 -0.58 10.27
CA GLY A 34 -2.54 -1.29 11.24
C GLY A 34 -2.31 -2.78 11.17
N ARG A 35 -3.38 -3.53 11.18
CA ARG A 35 -3.33 -4.99 11.25
C ARG A 35 -4.02 -5.58 10.05
N SER A 36 -3.45 -6.66 9.53
CA SER A 36 -4.08 -7.41 8.46
C SER A 36 -4.21 -8.85 8.90
N LEU A 37 -5.38 -9.24 9.31
CA LEU A 37 -5.65 -10.63 9.69
C LEU A 37 -6.10 -11.38 8.46
N SER A 38 -5.75 -12.66 8.41
CA SER A 38 -6.16 -13.48 7.31
C SER A 38 -7.67 -13.43 7.28
N GLY A 39 -8.18 -13.05 6.17
CA GLY A 39 -9.57 -12.83 6.20
C GLY A 39 -10.26 -13.22 4.96
N GLU A 40 -11.45 -12.86 5.02
CA GLU A 40 -12.44 -13.12 4.05
C GLU A 40 -12.47 -12.08 2.95
N VAL A 41 -11.48 -11.15 2.96
CA VAL A 41 -11.51 -10.09 1.98
C VAL A 41 -11.02 -10.63 0.66
N GLU A 42 -11.91 -10.74 -0.27
CA GLU A 42 -11.59 -11.16 -1.62
C GLU A 42 -11.66 -9.96 -2.53
N GLY A 43 -10.53 -9.65 -3.14
CA GLY A 43 -10.46 -8.54 -4.07
C GLY A 43 -10.48 -7.19 -3.38
N LEU A 44 -10.56 -6.16 -4.18
CA LEU A 44 -10.55 -4.79 -3.70
C LEU A 44 -11.97 -4.32 -3.42
N PRO A 45 -12.17 -3.53 -2.35
CA PRO A 45 -13.44 -2.85 -2.18
C PRO A 45 -13.71 -1.98 -3.41
N GLU A 46 -14.97 -1.88 -3.79
CA GLU A 46 -15.36 -1.12 -4.98
C GLU A 46 -14.86 0.32 -4.94
N GLU A 47 -14.92 0.94 -3.79
CA GLU A 47 -14.46 2.30 -3.62
C GLU A 47 -12.97 2.45 -3.95
N VAL A 48 -12.16 1.49 -3.49
CA VAL A 48 -10.73 1.49 -3.77
C VAL A 48 -10.48 1.22 -5.24
N GLU A 49 -11.18 0.25 -5.80
CA GLU A 49 -11.06 -0.10 -7.20
C GLU A 49 -11.33 1.10 -8.10
N ASN A 50 -12.42 1.80 -7.85
CA ASN A 50 -12.80 2.95 -8.63
C ASN A 50 -11.80 4.10 -8.49
N TRP A 51 -11.32 4.32 -7.28
CA TRP A 51 -10.32 5.35 -7.05
C TRP A 51 -9.04 5.06 -7.84
N LEU A 52 -8.59 3.82 -7.78
CA LEU A 52 -7.36 3.43 -8.48
C LEU A 52 -7.52 3.50 -9.98
N ASP A 53 -8.68 3.09 -10.50
CA ASP A 53 -8.93 3.19 -11.94
C ASP A 53 -8.80 4.64 -12.41
N THR A 54 -9.34 5.56 -11.65
CA THR A 54 -9.26 6.98 -11.98
C THR A 54 -7.83 7.50 -11.85
N TYR A 55 -7.16 7.14 -10.76
CA TYR A 55 -5.79 7.58 -10.53
C TYR A 55 -4.85 7.11 -11.64
N LEU A 56 -5.03 5.87 -12.09
CA LEU A 56 -4.15 5.28 -13.10
C LEU A 56 -4.34 5.87 -14.49
N LEU A 57 -5.40 6.64 -14.71
CA LEU A 57 -5.56 7.34 -15.99
C LEU A 57 -4.51 8.43 -16.15
N ASP A 58 -4.08 9.03 -15.06
CA ASP A 58 -3.08 10.10 -15.09
C ASP A 58 -2.33 10.11 -13.76
N PRO A 59 -1.44 9.13 -13.54
CA PRO A 59 -0.75 9.03 -12.25
C PRO A 59 0.30 10.12 -12.08
N CYS A 60 0.62 10.42 -10.85
CA CYS A 60 1.69 11.35 -10.51
C CYS A 60 3.03 10.81 -11.02
N ASP A 61 4.00 11.69 -11.14
CA ASP A 61 5.35 11.29 -11.56
C ASP A 61 5.96 10.28 -10.60
N VAL A 62 5.64 10.40 -9.32
CA VAL A 62 6.07 9.45 -8.30
C VAL A 62 4.87 9.06 -7.46
N THR A 63 4.65 7.76 -7.34
CA THR A 63 3.66 7.23 -6.42
C THR A 63 4.42 6.58 -5.27
N LEU A 64 4.08 6.98 -4.05
CA LEU A 64 4.72 6.44 -2.85
C LEU A 64 3.68 5.65 -2.05
N ILE A 65 4.01 4.39 -1.79
CA ILE A 65 3.17 3.55 -0.94
C ILE A 65 3.95 3.30 0.35
N GLU A 66 3.35 3.66 1.47
CA GLU A 66 3.93 3.39 2.79
C GLU A 66 3.09 2.33 3.48
N ILE A 67 3.72 1.23 3.84
CA ILE A 67 3.04 0.10 4.47
C ILE A 67 3.64 -0.11 5.86
N ASN A 68 2.81 0.06 6.87
CA ASN A 68 3.23 -0.10 8.27
C ASN A 68 2.21 -1.00 8.97
N LEU A 69 2.45 -2.31 8.89
CA LEU A 69 1.54 -3.29 9.49
C LEU A 69 2.12 -3.84 10.77
N GLU A 70 1.30 -3.84 11.80
CA GLU A 70 1.70 -4.39 13.12
C GLU A 70 1.61 -5.89 13.13
N TYR A 71 0.73 -6.45 12.31
CA TYR A 71 0.49 -7.87 12.31
C TYR A 71 -0.10 -8.31 10.99
N ILE A 72 0.38 -9.44 10.51
CA ILE A 72 -0.15 -10.06 9.30
C ILE A 72 -0.46 -11.50 9.66
N GLY A 73 -1.72 -11.88 9.57
CA GLY A 73 -2.14 -13.22 9.90
C GLY A 73 -2.31 -14.09 8.66
N GLY A 74 -1.90 -15.33 8.77
CA GLY A 74 -2.12 -16.33 7.74
C GLY A 74 -1.25 -16.16 6.51
N PHE A 75 -1.54 -16.97 5.50
CA PHE A 75 -0.82 -16.93 4.24
C PHE A 75 -1.52 -16.09 3.20
N LYS A 76 -2.81 -15.85 3.40
CA LYS A 76 -3.53 -15.06 2.44
C LYS A 76 -3.21 -13.61 2.66
N THR A 77 -2.87 -12.99 1.60
CA THR A 77 -2.58 -11.57 1.60
C THR A 77 -3.90 -10.81 1.66
N GLY A 78 -3.89 -9.70 2.35
CA GLY A 78 -5.05 -8.84 2.36
C GLY A 78 -5.22 -8.14 1.02
N TYR A 79 -6.32 -7.42 0.89
CA TYR A 79 -6.59 -6.72 -0.34
C TYR A 79 -5.50 -5.68 -0.67
N TYR A 80 -4.71 -5.29 0.31
CA TYR A 80 -3.65 -4.31 0.08
C TYR A 80 -2.61 -4.82 -0.91
N VAL A 81 -2.40 -6.13 -0.99
CA VAL A 81 -1.46 -6.70 -1.95
C VAL A 81 -1.99 -6.54 -3.37
N GLU A 82 -3.28 -6.79 -3.56
CA GLU A 82 -3.91 -6.57 -4.86
C GLU A 82 -3.89 -5.10 -5.23
N MET A 83 -4.03 -4.24 -4.23
CA MET A 83 -3.96 -2.81 -4.42
C MET A 83 -2.57 -2.40 -4.93
N VAL A 84 -1.51 -2.89 -4.30
CA VAL A 84 -0.15 -2.60 -4.73
C VAL A 84 0.09 -3.15 -6.13
N ARG A 85 -0.41 -4.34 -6.41
CA ARG A 85 -0.28 -4.93 -7.74
C ARG A 85 -0.91 -4.03 -8.80
N LYS A 86 -2.09 -3.50 -8.50
CA LYS A 86 -2.77 -2.62 -9.43
C LYS A 86 -2.00 -1.30 -9.61
N ILE A 87 -1.50 -0.74 -8.51
CA ILE A 87 -0.74 0.51 -8.56
C ILE A 87 0.56 0.34 -9.34
N LYS A 88 1.11 -0.86 -9.36
CA LYS A 88 2.33 -1.14 -10.12
C LYS A 88 2.20 -0.75 -11.59
N LYS A 89 0.97 -0.65 -12.07
CA LYS A 89 0.73 -0.25 -13.46
C LYS A 89 1.21 1.17 -13.78
N VAL A 90 1.51 1.99 -12.76
CA VAL A 90 2.08 3.31 -13.03
C VAL A 90 3.40 3.21 -13.77
N LEU A 91 4.10 2.08 -13.60
CA LEU A 91 5.37 1.86 -14.29
C LEU A 91 5.19 1.76 -15.80
N THR A 92 4.02 1.34 -16.25
CA THR A 92 3.74 1.26 -17.70
C THR A 92 3.49 2.65 -18.29
N HIS A 93 3.29 3.66 -17.44
CA HIS A 93 3.14 5.04 -17.85
C HIS A 93 4.46 5.81 -17.75
N ASN A 94 5.55 5.09 -17.55
CA ASN A 94 6.86 5.68 -17.39
C ASN A 94 6.96 6.57 -16.16
N LYS A 95 6.22 6.23 -15.13
CA LYS A 95 6.24 6.91 -13.84
C LYS A 95 6.97 6.06 -12.82
N LYS A 96 7.29 6.64 -11.68
CA LYS A 96 8.03 5.95 -10.63
C LYS A 96 7.10 5.45 -9.54
N LEU A 97 7.47 4.32 -8.96
CA LEU A 97 6.76 3.77 -7.82
C LEU A 97 7.78 3.43 -6.75
N VAL A 98 7.54 3.93 -5.56
CA VAL A 98 8.36 3.65 -4.39
C VAL A 98 7.47 3.00 -3.36
N VAL A 99 7.89 1.85 -2.84
CA VAL A 99 7.17 1.16 -1.77
C VAL A 99 8.07 1.09 -0.57
N LYS A 100 7.62 1.66 0.54
CA LYS A 100 8.35 1.62 1.80
C LYS A 100 7.63 0.68 2.74
N TRP A 101 8.35 -0.32 3.19
CA TRP A 101 7.83 -1.32 4.13
C TRP A 101 8.46 -1.07 5.48
N TYR A 102 7.64 -0.69 6.44
CA TYR A 102 8.10 -0.37 7.79
C TYR A 102 7.98 -1.60 8.68
N TYR A 103 8.95 -1.79 9.56
CA TYR A 103 8.91 -2.86 10.54
C TYR A 103 9.59 -2.38 11.81
N GLU A 104 9.12 -2.84 12.96
CA GLU A 104 9.73 -2.46 14.21
C GLU A 104 11.02 -3.22 14.44
N GLU A 105 11.92 -2.59 15.16
CA GLU A 105 13.18 -3.22 15.55
C GLU A 105 12.90 -4.55 16.24
N GLY A 106 13.52 -5.62 15.76
CA GLY A 106 13.33 -6.94 16.32
C GLY A 106 12.18 -7.75 15.73
N ASP A 107 11.33 -7.11 14.93
CA ASP A 107 10.20 -7.82 14.33
C ASP A 107 10.63 -8.47 13.01
N GLU A 108 11.30 -9.59 13.14
CA GLU A 108 11.79 -10.30 11.96
C GLU A 108 10.66 -10.88 11.13
N ASP A 109 9.54 -11.19 11.75
CA ASP A 109 8.41 -11.77 11.05
C ASP A 109 7.81 -10.79 10.04
N ILE A 110 7.60 -9.55 10.46
CA ILE A 110 7.08 -8.53 9.56
C ILE A 110 8.09 -8.23 8.46
N LEU A 111 9.37 -8.16 8.78
CA LEU A 111 10.39 -7.94 7.76
C LEU A 111 10.37 -9.06 6.72
N GLU A 112 10.35 -10.30 7.16
CA GLU A 112 10.34 -11.44 6.27
C GLU A 112 9.10 -11.45 5.38
N ARG A 113 7.94 -11.09 5.95
CA ARG A 113 6.72 -10.99 5.17
C ARG A 113 6.85 -9.95 4.07
N GLY A 114 7.45 -8.81 4.38
CA GLY A 114 7.68 -7.77 3.39
C GLY A 114 8.59 -8.24 2.27
N GLU A 115 9.63 -8.97 2.62
CA GLU A 115 10.55 -9.53 1.63
C GLU A 115 9.82 -10.50 0.71
N CYS A 116 8.94 -11.33 1.27
CA CYS A 116 8.16 -12.26 0.47
C CYS A 116 7.22 -11.52 -0.49
N PHE A 117 6.56 -10.47 -0.01
CA PHE A 117 5.65 -9.72 -0.87
C PHE A 117 6.39 -8.98 -1.97
N SER A 118 7.58 -8.45 -1.66
CA SER A 118 8.41 -7.80 -2.67
C SER A 118 8.74 -8.76 -3.81
N LEU A 119 9.11 -9.98 -3.46
CA LEU A 119 9.41 -11.01 -4.46
C LEU A 119 8.16 -11.42 -5.22
N TYR A 120 7.06 -11.62 -4.50
CA TYR A 120 5.80 -12.05 -5.12
C TYR A 120 5.29 -11.02 -6.13
N LEU A 121 5.43 -9.76 -5.81
CA LEU A 121 4.97 -8.68 -6.67
C LEU A 121 6.01 -8.28 -7.72
N ASP A 122 7.19 -8.85 -7.65
CA ASP A 122 8.31 -8.48 -8.51
C ASP A 122 8.51 -6.97 -8.48
N LEU A 123 8.64 -6.44 -7.28
CA LEU A 123 8.72 -5.02 -7.05
C LEU A 123 9.63 -4.76 -5.85
N PRO A 124 10.75 -4.05 -6.03
CA PRO A 124 11.65 -3.81 -4.90
C PRO A 124 10.98 -2.89 -3.87
N PHE A 125 11.13 -3.26 -2.61
CA PHE A 125 10.65 -2.46 -1.50
C PHE A 125 11.83 -1.86 -0.78
N ASP A 126 11.64 -0.68 -0.21
CA ASP A 126 12.59 -0.09 0.72
C ASP A 126 12.14 -0.52 2.12
N PHE A 127 12.99 -1.25 2.82
CA PHE A 127 12.67 -1.74 4.15
C PHE A 127 13.20 -0.77 5.19
N ILE A 128 12.31 -0.26 6.03
CA ILE A 128 12.66 0.79 6.98
C ILE A 128 12.39 0.32 8.40
N GLU A 129 13.45 0.22 9.17
CA GLU A 129 13.36 -0.19 10.56
C GLU A 129 12.91 0.99 11.42
N ILE A 130 11.92 0.75 12.25
CA ILE A 130 11.46 1.73 13.22
C ILE A 130 12.06 1.34 14.56
N LYS A 131 12.86 2.24 15.10
CA LYS A 131 13.49 1.97 16.38
C LYS A 131 12.55 2.36 17.50
N ASP A 132 12.56 1.55 18.52
CA ASP A 132 11.74 1.81 19.67
C ASP A 132 12.49 2.75 20.61
N ASP A 133 12.12 4.02 20.57
CA ASP A 133 12.72 5.02 21.43
C ASP A 133 11.89 5.28 22.68
N SER A 134 10.90 4.46 22.91
CA SER A 134 10.04 4.65 24.06
C SER A 134 10.74 4.16 25.32
N LEU A 135 11.20 5.06 26.11
CA LEU A 135 11.82 4.74 27.39
C LEU A 135 11.05 5.37 28.50
#